data_3fa9f2279dfd753a07dc2fe718aee1e1
#
_entry.id   3fa9f2279dfd753a07dc2fe718aee1e1
#
_cell.length_a   1.000
_cell.length_b   1.000
_cell.length_c   1.000
_cell.angle_alpha   90.00
_cell.angle_beta   90.00
_cell.angle_gamma   90.00
#
_symmetry.space_group_name_H-M   'P 1'
#
loop_
_entity.id
_entity.type
_entity.pdbx_description
1 polymer ?
#
loop_
_entity_poly.entity_id
_entity_poly.type
_entity_poly.pdbx_seq_one_letter_code
_entity_poly.pdbx_strand_id
1 'polypeptide(L)'
;MIRLAQWWRSPGQFRELSGYLQSRGLQRPTRYLIAAVMALFAVVPPVMLASPTGPSGITATVVSVAMSLGCAAAALLWLTRWPTERQSVGFSILATACVMAGGLIATDPGAGVFVGTAFAPLAGYLALFHSARLLSAVLAAATITIIVVSFRVSHGDALMAIGHSVGVLPTMVLVPVIAQMLMHLMATDANN
;
A
#
# COMPACT_ATOMS: atom_id res chain seq x y z
N MET A 1 19.67 -13.85 18.19
CA MET A 1 19.87 -12.85 17.10
C MET A 1 19.12 -13.31 15.86
N ILE A 2 18.05 -12.63 15.49
CA ILE A 2 17.35 -12.90 14.23
C ILE A 2 18.34 -12.58 13.12
N ARG A 3 18.71 -13.59 12.34
CA ARG A 3 19.55 -13.35 11.18
C ARG A 3 18.71 -12.61 10.15
N LEU A 4 18.94 -11.31 9.98
CA LEU A 4 18.30 -10.47 8.94
C LEU A 4 18.25 -11.18 7.58
N ALA A 5 19.27 -12.00 7.28
CA ALA A 5 19.33 -12.82 6.09
C ALA A 5 18.23 -13.91 6.03
N GLN A 6 17.79 -14.45 7.16
CA GLN A 6 16.70 -15.44 7.20
C GLN A 6 15.35 -14.76 6.98
N TRP A 7 15.12 -13.62 7.64
CA TRP A 7 13.91 -12.81 7.42
C TRP A 7 13.80 -12.36 5.95
N TRP A 8 14.91 -11.89 5.36
CA TRP A 8 14.93 -11.47 3.95
C TRP A 8 14.62 -12.62 2.96
N ARG A 9 14.99 -13.85 3.31
CA ARG A 9 14.80 -15.05 2.47
C ARG A 9 13.50 -15.80 2.79
N SER A 10 12.77 -15.41 3.82
CA SER A 10 11.54 -16.09 4.20
C SER A 10 10.51 -15.98 3.06
N PRO A 11 9.87 -17.09 2.69
CA PRO A 11 8.76 -17.07 1.75
C PRO A 11 7.61 -16.23 2.32
N GLY A 12 6.76 -15.70 1.45
CA GLY A 12 5.54 -15.00 1.88
C GLY A 12 4.62 -15.95 2.65
N GLN A 13 3.96 -15.44 3.67
CA GLN A 13 3.06 -16.20 4.55
C GLN A 13 1.63 -16.32 3.98
N PHE A 14 1.41 -15.97 2.71
CA PHE A 14 0.08 -15.90 2.11
C PHE A 14 -0.71 -17.20 2.26
N ARG A 15 -0.10 -18.35 1.99
CA ARG A 15 -0.77 -19.65 2.06
C ARG A 15 -1.07 -20.07 3.51
N GLU A 16 -0.13 -19.87 4.40
CA GLU A 16 -0.27 -20.22 5.82
C GLU A 16 -1.36 -19.37 6.46
N LEU A 17 -1.29 -18.05 6.29
CA LEU A 17 -2.29 -17.14 6.84
C LEU A 17 -3.67 -17.35 6.20
N SER A 18 -3.74 -17.63 4.90
CA SER A 18 -5.01 -17.96 4.23
C SER A 18 -5.64 -19.24 4.81
N GLY A 19 -4.84 -20.28 5.05
CA GLY A 19 -5.28 -21.52 5.69
C GLY A 19 -5.74 -21.31 7.13
N TYR A 20 -5.01 -20.51 7.90
CA TYR A 20 -5.39 -20.15 9.26
C TYR A 20 -6.71 -19.37 9.30
N LEU A 21 -6.88 -18.35 8.44
CA LEU A 21 -8.11 -17.58 8.36
C LEU A 21 -9.30 -18.47 7.94
N GLN A 22 -9.06 -19.43 7.05
CA GLN A 22 -10.08 -20.39 6.63
C GLN A 22 -10.51 -21.31 7.79
N SER A 23 -9.55 -21.88 8.53
CA SER A 23 -9.84 -22.78 9.66
C SER A 23 -10.58 -22.08 10.81
N ARG A 24 -10.40 -20.77 10.97
CA ARG A 24 -11.08 -19.95 11.97
C ARG A 24 -12.37 -19.29 11.48
N GLY A 25 -12.78 -19.51 10.23
CA GLY A 25 -13.95 -18.85 9.64
C GLY A 25 -13.78 -17.35 9.38
N LEU A 26 -12.55 -16.82 9.50
CA LEU A 26 -12.24 -15.40 9.37
C LEU A 26 -11.95 -14.96 7.92
N GLN A 27 -11.93 -15.90 6.98
CA GLN A 27 -11.63 -15.59 5.58
C GLN A 27 -12.67 -14.67 4.94
N ARG A 28 -13.97 -14.86 5.24
CA ARG A 28 -15.04 -14.00 4.72
C ARG A 28 -14.94 -12.55 5.24
N PRO A 29 -14.88 -12.29 6.57
CA PRO A 29 -14.78 -10.91 7.06
C PRO A 29 -13.50 -10.22 6.60
N THR A 30 -12.35 -10.91 6.55
CA THR A 30 -11.11 -10.35 6.01
C THR A 30 -11.25 -9.97 4.54
N ARG A 31 -11.90 -10.82 3.73
CA ARG A 31 -12.17 -10.56 2.32
C ARG A 31 -13.02 -9.30 2.14
N TYR A 32 -14.10 -9.16 2.89
CA TYR A 32 -14.96 -7.97 2.82
C TYR A 32 -14.24 -6.70 3.29
N LEU A 33 -13.40 -6.80 4.31
CA LEU A 33 -12.60 -5.66 4.77
C LEU A 33 -11.65 -5.18 3.67
N ILE A 34 -10.90 -6.10 3.03
CA ILE A 34 -9.98 -5.74 1.95
C ILE A 34 -10.74 -5.18 0.76
N ALA A 35 -11.88 -5.79 0.39
CA ALA A 35 -12.73 -5.29 -0.68
C ALA A 35 -13.26 -3.87 -0.41
N ALA A 36 -13.66 -3.58 0.83
CA ALA A 36 -14.11 -2.25 1.23
C ALA A 36 -12.99 -1.20 1.12
N VAL A 37 -11.76 -1.54 1.54
CA VAL A 37 -10.60 -0.65 1.37
C VAL A 37 -10.30 -0.39 -0.11
N MET A 38 -10.35 -1.43 -0.96
CA MET A 38 -10.16 -1.26 -2.41
C MET A 38 -11.29 -0.43 -3.05
N ALA A 39 -12.53 -0.60 -2.59
CA ALA A 39 -13.67 0.18 -3.06
C ALA A 39 -13.52 1.67 -2.68
N LEU A 40 -13.05 1.97 -1.47
CA LEU A 40 -12.72 3.33 -1.07
C LEU A 40 -11.65 3.95 -1.98
N PHE A 41 -10.59 3.21 -2.29
CA PHE A 41 -9.56 3.67 -3.23
C PHE A 41 -10.06 3.84 -4.65
N ALA A 42 -11.09 3.10 -5.07
CA ALA A 42 -11.74 3.30 -6.36
C ALA A 42 -12.54 4.61 -6.44
N VAL A 43 -13.06 5.10 -5.31
CA VAL A 43 -13.88 6.32 -5.25
C VAL A 43 -13.01 7.59 -5.17
N VAL A 44 -11.83 7.52 -4.58
CA VAL A 44 -10.96 8.69 -4.36
C VAL A 44 -10.60 9.43 -5.67
N PRO A 45 -10.08 8.75 -6.72
CA PRO A 45 -9.69 9.46 -7.95
C PRO A 45 -10.83 10.24 -8.63
N PRO A 46 -12.06 9.69 -8.84
CA PRO A 46 -13.14 10.46 -9.42
C PRO A 46 -13.61 11.62 -8.55
N VAL A 47 -13.59 11.46 -7.22
CA VAL A 47 -13.90 12.58 -6.31
C VAL A 47 -12.85 13.68 -6.44
N MET A 48 -11.57 13.34 -6.54
CA MET A 48 -10.51 14.33 -6.76
C MET A 48 -10.65 15.03 -8.12
N LEU A 49 -11.02 14.30 -9.18
CA LEU A 49 -11.28 14.91 -10.50
C LEU A 49 -12.45 15.89 -10.50
N ALA A 50 -13.44 15.69 -9.65
CA ALA A 50 -14.58 16.60 -9.51
C ALA A 50 -14.24 17.88 -8.72
N SER A 51 -13.10 17.92 -8.05
CA SER A 51 -12.64 19.10 -7.29
C SER A 51 -12.01 20.14 -8.21
N PRO A 52 -12.27 21.44 -8.01
CA PRO A 52 -11.61 22.51 -8.75
C PRO A 52 -10.08 22.54 -8.59
N THR A 53 -9.59 22.03 -7.48
CA THR A 53 -8.15 21.91 -7.15
C THR A 53 -7.57 20.53 -7.47
N GLY A 54 -8.39 19.65 -8.04
CA GLY A 54 -7.99 18.29 -8.39
C GLY A 54 -7.05 18.23 -9.60
N PRO A 55 -6.60 17.01 -9.93
CA PRO A 55 -5.75 16.78 -11.09
C PRO A 55 -6.44 17.27 -12.37
N SER A 56 -5.74 18.05 -13.19
CA SER A 56 -6.31 18.66 -14.41
C SER A 56 -5.58 18.17 -15.66
N GLY A 57 -6.30 18.20 -16.79
CA GLY A 57 -5.79 17.79 -18.09
C GLY A 57 -6.05 16.30 -18.42
N ILE A 58 -5.94 15.99 -19.72
CA ILE A 58 -6.30 14.67 -20.28
C ILE A 58 -5.50 13.54 -19.62
N THR A 59 -4.20 13.71 -19.46
CA THR A 59 -3.33 12.68 -18.87
C THR A 59 -3.74 12.35 -17.43
N ALA A 60 -3.96 13.37 -16.61
CA ALA A 60 -4.40 13.20 -15.23
C ALA A 60 -5.78 12.52 -15.16
N THR A 61 -6.70 12.89 -16.02
CA THR A 61 -8.03 12.26 -16.11
C THR A 61 -7.91 10.77 -16.49
N VAL A 62 -7.15 10.45 -17.53
CA VAL A 62 -6.96 9.05 -17.96
C VAL A 62 -6.32 8.21 -16.87
N VAL A 63 -5.27 8.71 -16.22
CA VAL A 63 -4.60 8.00 -15.11
C VAL A 63 -5.59 7.80 -13.95
N SER A 64 -6.33 8.82 -13.54
CA SER A 64 -7.29 8.72 -12.44
C SER A 64 -8.42 7.73 -12.73
N VAL A 65 -8.95 7.72 -13.94
CA VAL A 65 -9.97 6.75 -14.37
C VAL A 65 -9.40 5.33 -14.37
N ALA A 66 -8.18 5.13 -14.91
CA ALA A 66 -7.53 3.84 -14.93
C ALA A 66 -7.27 3.31 -13.50
N MET A 67 -6.85 4.17 -12.58
CA MET A 67 -6.67 3.84 -11.16
C MET A 67 -7.99 3.42 -10.51
N SER A 68 -9.06 4.20 -10.74
CA SER A 68 -10.39 3.89 -10.20
C SER A 68 -10.90 2.53 -10.70
N LEU A 69 -10.79 2.27 -12.00
CA LEU A 69 -11.20 0.99 -12.59
C LEU A 69 -10.37 -0.17 -12.08
N GLY A 70 -9.05 0.00 -11.93
CA GLY A 70 -8.15 -1.00 -11.37
C GLY A 70 -8.51 -1.36 -9.92
N CYS A 71 -8.75 -0.37 -9.08
CA CYS A 71 -9.17 -0.57 -7.69
C CYS A 71 -10.58 -1.20 -7.60
N ALA A 72 -11.52 -0.79 -8.47
CA ALA A 72 -12.85 -1.38 -8.54
C ALA A 72 -12.80 -2.86 -8.96
N ALA A 73 -12.00 -3.19 -9.96
CA ALA A 73 -11.78 -4.58 -10.38
C ALA A 73 -11.16 -5.43 -9.24
N ALA A 74 -10.20 -4.87 -8.51
CA ALA A 74 -9.63 -5.52 -7.34
C ALA A 74 -10.68 -5.74 -6.24
N ALA A 75 -11.51 -4.73 -5.94
CA ALA A 75 -12.60 -4.84 -4.97
C ALA A 75 -13.60 -5.94 -5.37
N LEU A 76 -14.03 -5.97 -6.62
CA LEU A 76 -14.93 -7.00 -7.14
C LEU A 76 -14.34 -8.40 -7.04
N LEU A 77 -13.06 -8.57 -7.32
CA LEU A 77 -12.40 -9.86 -7.17
C LEU A 77 -12.41 -10.32 -5.72
N TRP A 78 -12.05 -9.44 -4.77
CA TRP A 78 -12.09 -9.73 -3.35
C TRP A 78 -13.52 -9.99 -2.83
N LEU A 79 -14.55 -9.36 -3.41
CA LEU A 79 -15.95 -9.62 -3.08
C LEU A 79 -16.42 -10.99 -3.57
N THR A 80 -15.90 -11.50 -4.68
CA THR A 80 -16.37 -12.74 -5.29
C THR A 80 -15.62 -13.96 -4.80
N ARG A 81 -14.30 -13.89 -4.64
CA ARG A 81 -13.45 -15.02 -4.27
C ARG A 81 -12.21 -14.61 -3.49
N TRP A 82 -11.60 -15.56 -2.78
CA TRP A 82 -10.27 -15.38 -2.23
C TRP A 82 -9.26 -15.41 -3.38
N PRO A 83 -8.42 -14.39 -3.56
CA PRO A 83 -7.46 -14.36 -4.67
C PRO A 83 -6.36 -15.38 -4.48
N THR A 84 -5.74 -15.79 -5.57
CA THR A 84 -4.50 -16.56 -5.53
C THR A 84 -3.33 -15.66 -5.11
N GLU A 85 -2.25 -16.28 -4.62
CA GLU A 85 -1.03 -15.55 -4.23
C GLU A 85 -0.50 -14.65 -5.36
N ARG A 86 -0.50 -15.15 -6.62
CA ARG A 86 -0.09 -14.37 -7.79
C ARG A 86 -1.00 -13.18 -8.05
N GLN A 87 -2.31 -13.35 -7.91
CA GLN A 87 -3.26 -12.25 -8.06
C GLN A 87 -3.06 -11.21 -6.96
N SER A 88 -2.83 -11.65 -5.73
CA SER A 88 -2.54 -10.78 -4.59
C SER A 88 -1.27 -9.95 -4.81
N VAL A 89 -0.19 -10.54 -5.32
CA VAL A 89 1.03 -9.81 -5.72
C VAL A 89 0.72 -8.81 -6.83
N GLY A 90 -0.01 -9.22 -7.87
CA GLY A 90 -0.40 -8.33 -8.96
C GLY A 90 -1.19 -7.11 -8.50
N PHE A 91 -2.15 -7.30 -7.59
CA PHE A 91 -2.90 -6.19 -6.99
C PHE A 91 -2.03 -5.28 -6.14
N SER A 92 -1.07 -5.83 -5.41
CA SER A 92 -0.15 -5.03 -4.61
C SER A 92 0.74 -4.14 -5.49
N ILE A 93 1.22 -4.67 -6.62
CA ILE A 93 1.99 -3.90 -7.60
C ILE A 93 1.10 -2.81 -8.24
N LEU A 94 -0.11 -3.16 -8.67
CA LEU A 94 -1.07 -2.22 -9.23
C LEU A 94 -1.40 -1.10 -8.22
N ALA A 95 -1.73 -1.46 -6.98
CA ALA A 95 -2.03 -0.48 -5.93
C ALA A 95 -0.83 0.45 -5.67
N THR A 96 0.40 -0.09 -5.63
CA THR A 96 1.62 0.70 -5.50
C THR A 96 1.74 1.71 -6.64
N ALA A 97 1.58 1.27 -7.88
CA ALA A 97 1.64 2.13 -9.05
C ALA A 97 0.54 3.21 -9.02
N CYS A 98 -0.67 2.85 -8.61
CA CYS A 98 -1.78 3.78 -8.45
C CYS A 98 -1.48 4.87 -7.40
N VAL A 99 -1.01 4.49 -6.21
CA VAL A 99 -0.70 5.46 -5.16
C VAL A 99 0.46 6.38 -5.58
N MET A 100 1.52 5.82 -6.19
CA MET A 100 2.62 6.63 -6.75
C MET A 100 2.11 7.62 -7.79
N ALA A 101 1.39 7.14 -8.80
CA ALA A 101 0.85 7.97 -9.85
C ALA A 101 -0.06 9.06 -9.28
N GLY A 102 -1.00 8.71 -8.40
CA GLY A 102 -1.90 9.65 -7.76
C GLY A 102 -1.19 10.76 -6.98
N GLY A 103 -0.17 10.39 -6.21
CA GLY A 103 0.65 11.36 -5.47
C GLY A 103 1.44 12.30 -6.40
N LEU A 104 1.98 11.76 -7.50
CA LEU A 104 2.82 12.53 -8.42
C LEU A 104 2.04 13.42 -9.38
N ILE A 105 0.83 13.01 -9.82
CA ILE A 105 -0.02 13.79 -10.72
C ILE A 105 -0.86 14.85 -10.00
N ALA A 106 -0.96 14.78 -8.66
CA ALA A 106 -1.71 15.76 -7.89
C ALA A 106 -1.24 17.19 -8.22
N THR A 107 -2.16 18.07 -8.60
CA THR A 107 -1.86 19.47 -8.91
C THR A 107 -1.51 20.21 -7.63
N ASP A 108 -2.27 19.98 -6.56
CA ASP A 108 -1.93 20.43 -5.22
C ASP A 108 -0.97 19.43 -4.56
N PRO A 109 0.25 19.85 -4.20
CA PRO A 109 1.20 18.96 -3.53
C PRO A 109 0.72 18.45 -2.18
N GLY A 110 -0.10 19.20 -1.45
CA GLY A 110 -0.71 18.74 -0.19
C GLY A 110 -1.65 17.55 -0.41
N ALA A 111 -2.44 17.56 -1.48
CA ALA A 111 -3.23 16.40 -1.89
C ALA A 111 -2.33 15.19 -2.23
N GLY A 112 -1.16 15.41 -2.80
CA GLY A 112 -0.17 14.36 -3.08
C GLY A 112 0.32 13.68 -1.81
N VAL A 113 0.60 14.42 -0.73
CA VAL A 113 0.96 13.84 0.59
C VAL A 113 -0.20 13.00 1.12
N PHE A 114 -1.42 13.51 1.05
CA PHE A 114 -2.61 12.77 1.49
C PHE A 114 -2.77 11.44 0.74
N VAL A 115 -2.64 11.44 -0.58
CA VAL A 115 -2.66 10.19 -1.38
C VAL A 115 -1.54 9.24 -0.95
N GLY A 116 -0.36 9.76 -0.63
CA GLY A 116 0.77 8.97 -0.12
C GLY A 116 0.44 8.19 1.17
N THR A 117 -0.49 8.65 2.00
CA THR A 117 -0.90 7.92 3.21
C THR A 117 -1.52 6.54 2.90
N ALA A 118 -2.01 6.34 1.67
CA ALA A 118 -2.54 5.05 1.21
C ALA A 118 -1.49 3.93 1.14
N PHE A 119 -0.19 4.28 1.18
CA PHE A 119 0.86 3.27 1.35
C PHE A 119 0.80 2.56 2.71
N ALA A 120 0.29 3.18 3.76
CA ALA A 120 0.24 2.57 5.10
C ALA A 120 -0.64 1.29 5.14
N PRO A 121 -1.92 1.29 4.72
CA PRO A 121 -2.72 0.08 4.67
C PRO A 121 -2.18 -0.95 3.67
N LEU A 122 -1.60 -0.51 2.54
CA LEU A 122 -0.96 -1.40 1.58
C LEU A 122 0.27 -2.10 2.19
N ALA A 123 1.14 -1.37 2.87
CA ALA A 123 2.30 -1.93 3.53
C ALA A 123 1.90 -2.85 4.70
N GLY A 124 0.85 -2.51 5.45
CA GLY A 124 0.27 -3.39 6.47
C GLY A 124 -0.23 -4.72 5.88
N TYR A 125 -0.95 -4.67 4.76
CA TYR A 125 -1.37 -5.87 4.05
C TYR A 125 -0.18 -6.74 3.61
N LEU A 126 0.84 -6.10 3.02
CA LEU A 126 2.05 -6.80 2.56
C LEU A 126 2.84 -7.42 3.72
N ALA A 127 2.93 -6.72 4.84
CA ALA A 127 3.61 -7.22 6.03
C ALA A 127 2.97 -8.50 6.58
N LEU A 128 1.65 -8.66 6.45
CA LEU A 128 0.93 -9.84 6.91
C LEU A 128 0.98 -10.99 5.91
N PHE A 129 0.82 -10.72 4.62
CA PHE A 129 0.56 -11.75 3.61
C PHE A 129 1.77 -12.09 2.73
N HIS A 130 2.74 -11.18 2.59
CA HIS A 130 3.78 -11.30 1.58
C HIS A 130 5.20 -11.32 2.15
N SER A 131 6.17 -11.57 1.25
CA SER A 131 7.59 -11.63 1.61
C SER A 131 8.17 -10.26 1.95
N ALA A 132 9.22 -10.25 2.76
CA ALA A 132 9.99 -9.07 3.08
C ALA A 132 10.51 -8.32 1.84
N ARG A 133 10.82 -9.03 0.76
CA ARG A 133 11.28 -8.44 -0.51
C ARG A 133 10.22 -7.59 -1.16
N LEU A 134 8.97 -8.09 -1.26
CA LEU A 134 7.88 -7.33 -1.85
C LEU A 134 7.52 -6.13 -0.97
N LEU A 135 7.45 -6.32 0.34
CA LEU A 135 7.26 -5.22 1.28
C LEU A 135 8.34 -4.15 1.10
N SER A 136 9.63 -4.53 1.07
CA SER A 136 10.73 -3.56 0.90
C SER A 136 10.66 -2.81 -0.43
N ALA A 137 10.27 -3.47 -1.52
CA ALA A 137 10.08 -2.81 -2.81
C ALA A 137 8.98 -1.74 -2.74
N VAL A 138 7.85 -2.06 -2.10
CA VAL A 138 6.74 -1.10 -1.92
C VAL A 138 7.13 0.03 -0.97
N LEU A 139 7.85 -0.26 0.10
CA LEU A 139 8.37 0.77 1.02
C LEU A 139 9.38 1.70 0.34
N ALA A 140 10.22 1.18 -0.57
CA ALA A 140 11.11 2.00 -1.38
C ALA A 140 10.31 2.93 -2.32
N ALA A 141 9.27 2.40 -2.98
CA ALA A 141 8.37 3.19 -3.81
C ALA A 141 7.65 4.29 -3.00
N ALA A 142 7.15 3.94 -1.81
CA ALA A 142 6.54 4.89 -0.88
C ALA A 142 7.52 6.00 -0.47
N THR A 143 8.74 5.62 -0.09
CA THR A 143 9.79 6.56 0.31
C THR A 143 10.11 7.54 -0.81
N ILE A 144 10.33 7.05 -2.04
CA ILE A 144 10.60 7.89 -3.21
C ILE A 144 9.43 8.85 -3.44
N THR A 145 8.20 8.35 -3.42
CA THR A 145 7.01 9.17 -3.65
C THR A 145 6.88 10.27 -2.60
N ILE A 146 7.02 9.93 -1.31
CA ILE A 146 6.92 10.91 -0.22
C ILE A 146 8.02 11.96 -0.30
N ILE A 147 9.27 11.57 -0.58
CA ILE A 147 10.37 12.54 -0.75
C ILE A 147 10.04 13.50 -1.90
N VAL A 148 9.68 13.01 -3.08
CA VAL A 148 9.36 13.85 -4.24
C VAL A 148 8.21 14.80 -3.92
N VAL A 149 7.13 14.30 -3.32
CA VAL A 149 5.98 15.14 -2.97
C VAL A 149 6.34 16.16 -1.88
N SER A 150 7.14 15.77 -0.88
CA SER A 150 7.62 16.70 0.17
C SER A 150 8.43 17.85 -0.41
N PHE A 151 9.30 17.60 -1.39
CA PHE A 151 10.02 18.67 -2.09
C PHE A 151 9.08 19.60 -2.87
N ARG A 152 8.01 19.05 -3.48
CA ARG A 152 7.01 19.86 -4.19
C ARG A 152 6.21 20.73 -3.22
N VAL A 153 5.77 20.19 -2.07
CA VAL A 153 5.05 20.94 -1.02
C VAL A 153 5.91 22.07 -0.45
N SER A 154 7.19 21.81 -0.30
CA SER A 154 8.14 22.77 0.30
C SER A 154 8.68 23.82 -0.69
N HIS A 155 8.15 23.85 -1.93
CA HIS A 155 8.59 24.77 -2.98
C HIS A 155 10.13 24.80 -3.18
N GLY A 156 10.79 23.67 -2.97
CA GLY A 156 12.23 23.50 -3.09
C GLY A 156 13.03 23.80 -1.82
N ASP A 157 12.39 24.18 -0.71
CA ASP A 157 13.07 24.31 0.59
C ASP A 157 13.43 22.90 1.11
N ALA A 158 14.74 22.62 1.10
CA ALA A 158 15.27 21.31 1.48
C ALA A 158 15.02 20.96 2.96
N LEU A 159 15.13 21.94 3.87
CA LEU A 159 14.93 21.70 5.30
C LEU A 159 13.48 21.37 5.60
N MET A 160 12.55 22.10 4.99
CA MET A 160 11.12 21.84 5.12
C MET A 160 10.75 20.49 4.50
N ALA A 161 11.31 20.14 3.33
CA ALA A 161 11.10 18.85 2.68
C ALA A 161 11.61 17.67 3.54
N ILE A 162 12.76 17.81 4.17
CA ILE A 162 13.30 16.83 5.12
C ILE A 162 12.34 16.71 6.32
N GLY A 163 11.90 17.83 6.88
CA GLY A 163 10.94 17.85 8.01
C GLY A 163 9.65 17.08 7.68
N HIS A 164 9.03 17.35 6.52
CA HIS A 164 7.84 16.63 6.05
C HIS A 164 8.11 15.13 5.86
N SER A 165 9.23 14.79 5.22
CA SER A 165 9.60 13.40 4.98
C SER A 165 9.83 12.64 6.29
N VAL A 166 10.56 13.22 7.24
CA VAL A 166 10.83 12.63 8.55
C VAL A 166 9.56 12.51 9.38
N GLY A 167 8.59 13.41 9.22
CA GLY A 167 7.30 13.33 9.90
C GLY A 167 6.41 12.18 9.41
N VAL A 168 6.47 11.86 8.11
CA VAL A 168 5.57 10.89 7.47
C VAL A 168 6.17 9.49 7.35
N LEU A 169 7.44 9.39 6.93
CA LEU A 169 8.08 8.11 6.63
C LEU A 169 8.13 7.10 7.80
N PRO A 170 8.39 7.50 9.06
CA PRO A 170 8.45 6.53 10.16
C PRO A 170 7.16 5.73 10.33
N THR A 171 6.01 6.37 10.22
CA THR A 171 4.71 5.70 10.35
C THR A 171 4.45 4.74 9.21
N MET A 172 4.88 5.07 8.00
CA MET A 172 4.68 4.24 6.81
C MET A 172 5.68 3.08 6.69
N VAL A 173 6.90 3.25 7.22
CA VAL A 173 7.98 2.28 7.07
C VAL A 173 8.14 1.42 8.33
N LEU A 174 8.23 2.05 9.51
CA LEU A 174 8.54 1.32 10.75
C LEU A 174 7.40 0.42 11.18
N VAL A 175 6.15 0.90 11.12
CA VAL A 175 5.00 0.11 11.58
C VAL A 175 4.84 -1.21 10.79
N PRO A 176 4.83 -1.22 9.46
CA PRO A 176 4.77 -2.48 8.70
C PRO A 176 5.97 -3.40 8.92
N VAL A 177 7.17 -2.84 9.03
CA VAL A 177 8.40 -3.64 9.27
C VAL A 177 8.34 -4.29 10.64
N ILE A 178 7.97 -3.55 11.69
CA ILE A 178 7.80 -4.09 13.04
C ILE A 178 6.71 -5.17 13.06
N ALA A 179 5.57 -4.92 12.43
CA ALA A 179 4.48 -5.89 12.34
C ALA A 179 4.95 -7.19 11.67
N GLN A 180 5.68 -7.10 10.56
CA GLN A 180 6.21 -8.29 9.88
C GLN A 180 7.26 -9.03 10.72
N MET A 181 8.14 -8.30 11.40
CA MET A 181 9.13 -8.92 12.28
C MET A 181 8.46 -9.65 13.45
N LEU A 182 7.44 -9.04 14.08
CA LEU A 182 6.69 -9.68 15.17
C LEU A 182 5.96 -10.95 14.69
N MET A 183 5.32 -10.91 13.52
CA MET A 183 4.68 -12.09 12.94
C MET A 183 5.68 -13.21 12.67
N HIS A 184 6.87 -12.88 12.18
CA HIS A 184 7.92 -13.87 11.94
C HIS A 184 8.45 -14.49 13.24
N LEU A 185 8.59 -13.69 14.30
CA LEU A 185 9.00 -14.18 15.63
C LEU A 185 7.96 -15.13 16.22
N MET A 186 6.66 -14.73 16.17
CA MET A 186 5.57 -15.57 16.67
C MET A 186 5.48 -16.90 15.92
N ALA A 187 5.69 -16.88 14.58
CA ALA A 187 5.68 -18.11 13.78
C ALA A 187 6.86 -19.03 14.09
N THR A 188 8.03 -18.49 14.44
CA THR A 188 9.20 -19.29 14.82
C THR A 188 9.07 -19.88 16.23
N ASP A 189 8.50 -19.15 17.19
CA ASP A 189 8.26 -19.64 18.54
C ASP A 189 7.20 -20.76 18.59
N ALA A 190 6.19 -20.69 17.74
CA ALA A 190 5.14 -21.71 17.66
C ALA A 190 5.62 -23.05 17.08
N ASN A 191 6.78 -23.07 16.43
CA ASN A 191 7.38 -24.27 15.81
C ASN A 191 8.52 -24.89 16.64
N ASN A 192 8.87 -24.32 17.82
CA ASN A 192 9.84 -24.85 18.79
C ASN A 192 9.12 -25.43 20.01
#